data_82be5d5f264e48c4494cff002a85b5e7
#
_entry.id   82be5d5f264e48c4494cff002a85b5e7
#
_cell.length_a   1.000
_cell.length_b   1.000
_cell.length_c   1.000
_cell.angle_alpha   90.00
_cell.angle_beta   90.00
_cell.angle_gamma   90.00
#
_symmetry.space_group_name_H-M   'P 1'
#
loop_
_entity.id
_entity.type
_entity.pdbx_description
1 polymer ?
#
loop_
_entity_poly.entity_id
_entity_poly.type
_entity_poly.pdbx_seq_one_letter_code
_entity_poly.pdbx_strand_id
1 'polypeptide(L)'
;MNRRLKQQIDFILEADKLKNVIRRNYLSDDSRRENTAEHTWHTMLTALLLYEYAENKQELNLLHVLKMIAIHDLVEIEAGDTFMFDTEANKHKFDRENQAAKKIFSLLPYDQGKEYYDIWHEFEKEETPDAIFAASVDKIMPVLLNTYSKGTSWQESQITAEQVHTTLKVIDKGPRKVKELLEELVTIAKDKGQLI
;
A
#
# COMPACT_ATOMS: atom_id res chain seq x y z
N MET A 1 29.10 -19.26 -6.26
CA MET A 1 28.29 -18.06 -5.87
C MET A 1 28.64 -17.71 -4.44
N ASN A 2 28.92 -16.43 -4.13
CA ASN A 2 29.23 -16.04 -2.76
C ASN A 2 27.94 -16.05 -1.89
N ARG A 3 28.13 -16.13 -0.55
CA ARG A 3 27.02 -16.26 0.40
C ARG A 3 26.05 -15.07 0.31
N ARG A 4 26.58 -13.84 0.20
CA ARG A 4 25.76 -12.61 0.12
C ARG A 4 24.82 -12.62 -1.10
N LEU A 5 25.38 -12.91 -2.28
CA LEU A 5 24.58 -12.99 -3.51
C LEU A 5 23.53 -14.10 -3.43
N LYS A 6 23.87 -15.24 -2.80
CA LYS A 6 22.90 -16.32 -2.60
C LYS A 6 21.72 -15.85 -1.78
N GLN A 7 21.95 -15.17 -0.65
CA GLN A 7 20.88 -14.62 0.20
C GLN A 7 19.98 -13.63 -0.55
N GLN A 8 20.59 -12.76 -1.38
CA GLN A 8 19.82 -11.82 -2.21
C GLN A 8 18.94 -12.54 -3.24
N ILE A 9 19.46 -13.59 -3.89
CA ILE A 9 18.68 -14.40 -4.83
C ILE A 9 17.53 -15.13 -4.10
N ASP A 10 17.82 -15.74 -2.95
CA ASP A 10 16.79 -16.43 -2.15
C ASP A 10 15.66 -15.44 -1.77
N PHE A 11 16.00 -14.22 -1.40
CA PHE A 11 15.02 -13.15 -1.11
C PHE A 11 14.23 -12.74 -2.37
N ILE A 12 14.87 -12.58 -3.53
CA ILE A 12 14.20 -12.26 -4.79
C ILE A 12 13.18 -13.33 -5.16
N LEU A 13 13.54 -14.61 -4.97
CA LEU A 13 12.63 -15.73 -5.23
C LEU A 13 11.49 -15.80 -4.21
N GLU A 14 11.74 -15.43 -2.95
CA GLU A 14 10.68 -15.30 -1.95
C GLU A 14 9.70 -14.18 -2.30
N ALA A 15 10.23 -13.02 -2.70
CA ALA A 15 9.43 -11.87 -3.13
C ALA A 15 8.53 -12.18 -4.35
N ASP A 16 8.90 -13.14 -5.21
CA ASP A 16 8.06 -13.58 -6.34
C ASP A 16 6.69 -14.11 -5.89
N LYS A 17 6.59 -14.64 -4.67
CA LYS A 17 5.33 -15.13 -4.10
C LYS A 17 4.28 -14.04 -3.89
N LEU A 18 4.68 -12.76 -3.84
CA LEU A 18 3.75 -11.64 -3.73
C LEU A 18 2.70 -11.62 -4.85
N LYS A 19 3.04 -12.17 -6.02
CA LYS A 19 2.13 -12.35 -7.16
C LYS A 19 0.95 -13.27 -6.86
N ASN A 20 1.04 -14.10 -5.81
CA ASN A 20 -0.03 -15.02 -5.40
C ASN A 20 -0.90 -14.44 -4.27
N VAL A 21 -0.54 -13.30 -3.71
CA VAL A 21 -1.35 -12.61 -2.71
C VAL A 21 -2.42 -11.80 -3.43
N ILE A 22 -3.68 -12.16 -3.22
CA ILE A 22 -4.83 -11.57 -3.93
C ILE A 22 -5.52 -10.56 -3.02
N ARG A 23 -5.65 -9.33 -3.50
CA ARG A 23 -6.32 -8.22 -2.82
C ARG A 23 -7.84 -8.26 -3.00
N ARG A 24 -8.56 -7.52 -2.17
CA ARG A 24 -10.03 -7.38 -2.32
C ARG A 24 -10.42 -6.53 -3.53
N ASN A 25 -9.57 -5.62 -3.96
CA ASN A 25 -9.83 -4.73 -5.08
C ASN A 25 -9.82 -5.46 -6.41
N TYR A 26 -10.69 -5.01 -7.31
CA TYR A 26 -10.70 -5.40 -8.72
C TYR A 26 -9.82 -4.46 -9.55
N LEU A 27 -9.36 -4.93 -10.70
CA LEU A 27 -8.79 -4.06 -11.73
C LEU A 27 -9.83 -3.04 -12.22
N SER A 28 -9.38 -1.96 -12.85
CA SER A 28 -10.26 -0.88 -13.33
C SER A 28 -11.32 -1.33 -14.35
N ASP A 29 -11.09 -2.47 -15.03
CA ASP A 29 -12.02 -3.09 -15.98
C ASP A 29 -12.93 -4.17 -15.34
N ASP A 30 -12.83 -4.39 -14.03
CA ASP A 30 -13.54 -5.43 -13.26
C ASP A 30 -13.28 -6.88 -13.73
N SER A 31 -12.27 -7.13 -14.54
CA SER A 31 -12.01 -8.45 -15.11
C SER A 31 -11.59 -9.51 -14.08
N ARG A 32 -10.87 -9.09 -13.05
CA ARG A 32 -10.41 -9.93 -11.94
C ARG A 32 -9.95 -9.08 -10.76
N ARG A 33 -9.70 -9.72 -9.64
CA ARG A 33 -9.03 -9.09 -8.52
C ARG A 33 -7.56 -8.81 -8.83
N GLU A 34 -7.04 -7.71 -8.29
CA GLU A 34 -5.64 -7.32 -8.32
C GLU A 34 -4.82 -8.24 -7.42
N ASN A 35 -3.58 -8.56 -7.78
CA ASN A 35 -2.62 -9.11 -6.82
C ASN A 35 -1.72 -8.02 -6.23
N THR A 36 -1.09 -8.31 -5.09
CA THR A 36 -0.31 -7.31 -4.36
C THR A 36 0.93 -6.82 -5.11
N ALA A 37 1.55 -7.67 -5.95
CA ALA A 37 2.68 -7.22 -6.77
C ALA A 37 2.27 -6.22 -7.86
N GLU A 38 1.09 -6.38 -8.46
CA GLU A 38 0.51 -5.42 -9.41
C GLU A 38 0.17 -4.10 -8.72
N HIS A 39 -0.44 -4.18 -7.54
CA HIS A 39 -0.70 -3.03 -6.68
C HIS A 39 0.58 -2.25 -6.37
N THR A 40 1.61 -2.92 -5.88
CA THR A 40 2.91 -2.31 -5.55
C THR A 40 3.50 -1.57 -6.76
N TRP A 41 3.52 -2.21 -7.94
CA TRP A 41 3.99 -1.56 -9.17
C TRP A 41 3.16 -0.32 -9.52
N HIS A 42 1.84 -0.42 -9.46
CA HIS A 42 0.92 0.67 -9.80
C HIS A 42 1.04 1.82 -8.81
N THR A 43 1.20 1.53 -7.51
CA THR A 43 1.45 2.50 -6.46
C THR A 43 2.79 3.24 -6.67
N MET A 44 3.86 2.53 -7.06
CA MET A 44 5.14 3.17 -7.40
C MET A 44 5.01 4.13 -8.60
N LEU A 45 4.32 3.72 -9.65
CA LEU A 45 4.05 4.59 -10.81
C LEU A 45 3.25 5.82 -10.40
N THR A 46 2.23 5.63 -9.57
CA THR A 46 1.40 6.72 -9.05
C THR A 46 2.19 7.68 -8.18
N ALA A 47 3.10 7.17 -7.33
CA ALA A 47 3.99 8.01 -6.53
C ALA A 47 4.89 8.89 -7.41
N LEU A 48 5.46 8.33 -8.49
CA LEU A 48 6.26 9.11 -9.46
C LEU A 48 5.45 10.24 -10.10
N LEU A 49 4.19 9.99 -10.46
CA LEU A 49 3.31 11.00 -11.08
C LEU A 49 2.84 12.05 -10.07
N LEU A 50 2.37 11.60 -8.88
CA LEU A 50 1.81 12.52 -7.88
C LEU A 50 2.88 13.27 -7.07
N TYR A 51 4.16 12.89 -7.18
CA TYR A 51 5.26 13.64 -6.56
C TYR A 51 5.28 15.11 -6.95
N GLU A 52 4.78 15.45 -8.14
CA GLU A 52 4.69 16.87 -8.58
C GLU A 52 3.78 17.71 -7.67
N TYR A 53 2.83 17.10 -6.96
CA TYR A 53 1.87 17.75 -6.07
C TYR A 53 2.31 17.81 -4.61
N ALA A 54 3.47 17.28 -4.27
CA ALA A 54 4.01 17.40 -2.92
C ALA A 54 4.41 18.85 -2.63
N GLU A 55 3.86 19.45 -1.58
CA GLU A 55 4.13 20.84 -1.21
C GLU A 55 5.59 21.04 -0.77
N ASN A 56 6.14 20.10 -0.02
CA ASN A 56 7.48 20.17 0.57
C ASN A 56 8.44 19.19 -0.11
N LYS A 57 8.59 19.28 -1.45
CA LYS A 57 9.47 18.38 -2.23
C LYS A 57 10.91 18.32 -1.71
N GLN A 58 11.39 19.41 -1.08
CA GLN A 58 12.75 19.46 -0.51
C GLN A 58 12.91 18.56 0.72
N GLU A 59 11.81 18.22 1.39
CA GLU A 59 11.77 17.35 2.55
C GLU A 59 11.54 15.88 2.18
N LEU A 60 11.19 15.60 0.91
CA LEU A 60 10.90 14.26 0.43
C LEU A 60 12.09 13.66 -0.31
N ASN A 61 12.46 12.46 0.09
CA ASN A 61 13.39 11.62 -0.66
C ASN A 61 12.61 10.62 -1.52
N LEU A 62 12.37 10.97 -2.79
CA LEU A 62 11.60 10.14 -3.70
C LEU A 62 12.15 8.71 -3.82
N LEU A 63 13.48 8.53 -3.80
CA LEU A 63 14.06 7.18 -3.83
C LEU A 63 13.70 6.39 -2.56
N HIS A 64 13.64 7.05 -1.41
CA HIS A 64 13.24 6.42 -0.14
C HIS A 64 11.75 6.05 -0.15
N VAL A 65 10.90 6.96 -0.64
CA VAL A 65 9.47 6.70 -0.87
C VAL A 65 9.26 5.46 -1.77
N LEU A 66 9.98 5.39 -2.90
CA LEU A 66 9.88 4.24 -3.80
C LEU A 66 10.38 2.94 -3.17
N LYS A 67 11.43 3.00 -2.34
CA LYS A 67 11.87 1.84 -1.53
C LYS A 67 10.77 1.40 -0.57
N MET A 68 10.15 2.32 0.17
CA MET A 68 9.03 2.01 1.07
C MET A 68 7.91 1.28 0.31
N ILE A 69 7.42 1.86 -0.78
CA ILE A 69 6.35 1.26 -1.59
C ILE A 69 6.77 -0.10 -2.15
N ALA A 70 8.02 -0.27 -2.59
CA ALA A 70 8.48 -1.54 -3.15
C ALA A 70 8.50 -2.70 -2.15
N ILE A 71 8.60 -2.41 -0.84
CA ILE A 71 8.81 -3.45 0.17
C ILE A 71 7.70 -3.56 1.21
N HIS A 72 6.80 -2.55 1.35
CA HIS A 72 5.84 -2.51 2.46
C HIS A 72 4.91 -3.73 2.48
N ASP A 73 4.42 -4.16 1.33
CA ASP A 73 3.50 -5.29 1.18
C ASP A 73 4.19 -6.67 1.11
N LEU A 74 5.53 -6.75 1.09
CA LEU A 74 6.23 -8.05 1.08
C LEU A 74 5.88 -8.92 2.28
N VAL A 75 5.53 -8.29 3.39
CA VAL A 75 5.09 -8.98 4.62
C VAL A 75 3.81 -9.78 4.41
N GLU A 76 2.98 -9.41 3.46
CA GLU A 76 1.73 -10.10 3.13
C GLU A 76 1.95 -11.50 2.54
N ILE A 77 3.14 -11.82 2.06
CA ILE A 77 3.50 -13.19 1.65
C ILE A 77 3.27 -14.18 2.79
N GLU A 78 3.53 -13.75 4.03
CA GLU A 78 3.36 -14.56 5.24
C GLU A 78 2.09 -14.20 6.02
N ALA A 79 1.73 -12.91 6.08
CA ALA A 79 0.60 -12.42 6.87
C ALA A 79 -0.75 -12.49 6.12
N GLY A 80 -0.71 -12.50 4.78
CA GLY A 80 -1.88 -12.31 3.91
C GLY A 80 -2.31 -10.85 3.83
N ASP A 81 -2.97 -10.47 2.72
CA ASP A 81 -3.61 -9.16 2.57
C ASP A 81 -4.72 -8.98 3.61
N THR A 82 -4.67 -7.88 4.35
CA THR A 82 -5.70 -7.53 5.32
C THR A 82 -6.56 -6.39 4.77
N PHE A 83 -7.84 -6.67 4.53
CA PHE A 83 -8.75 -5.66 4.01
C PHE A 83 -8.85 -4.47 4.97
N MET A 84 -8.55 -3.27 4.46
CA MET A 84 -8.42 -2.06 5.29
C MET A 84 -9.71 -1.70 6.08
N PHE A 85 -10.89 -2.12 5.61
CA PHE A 85 -12.17 -1.88 6.26
C PHE A 85 -12.58 -3.01 7.23
N ASP A 86 -11.83 -4.10 7.34
CA ASP A 86 -12.08 -5.16 8.30
C ASP A 86 -11.50 -4.79 9.67
N THR A 87 -12.33 -4.20 10.53
CA THR A 87 -11.92 -3.71 11.84
C THR A 87 -11.42 -4.81 12.78
N GLU A 88 -11.94 -6.04 12.68
CA GLU A 88 -11.51 -7.16 13.50
C GLU A 88 -10.14 -7.68 13.05
N ALA A 89 -9.97 -7.89 11.76
CA ALA A 89 -8.68 -8.34 11.20
C ALA A 89 -7.56 -7.32 11.45
N ASN A 90 -7.89 -6.02 11.45
CA ASN A 90 -6.93 -4.94 11.66
C ASN A 90 -6.45 -4.81 13.12
N LYS A 91 -7.16 -5.33 14.13
CA LYS A 91 -6.75 -5.24 15.56
C LYS A 91 -5.35 -5.82 15.82
N HIS A 92 -4.98 -6.88 15.12
CA HIS A 92 -3.68 -7.55 15.27
C HIS A 92 -2.84 -7.52 14.00
N LYS A 93 -3.19 -6.64 13.05
CA LYS A 93 -2.48 -6.52 11.76
C LYS A 93 -1.00 -6.26 12.01
N PHE A 94 -0.67 -5.20 12.75
CA PHE A 94 0.72 -4.82 13.00
C PHE A 94 1.55 -5.95 13.63
N ASP A 95 1.01 -6.69 14.61
CA ASP A 95 1.76 -7.78 15.26
C ASP A 95 2.06 -8.92 14.28
N ARG A 96 1.08 -9.31 13.44
CA ARG A 96 1.25 -10.33 12.40
C ARG A 96 2.27 -9.91 11.37
N GLU A 97 2.13 -8.69 10.85
CA GLU A 97 3.03 -8.15 9.82
C GLU A 97 4.44 -7.89 10.35
N ASN A 98 4.59 -7.46 11.61
CA ASN A 98 5.89 -7.32 12.25
C ASN A 98 6.62 -8.68 12.40
N GLN A 99 5.91 -9.77 12.69
CA GLN A 99 6.50 -11.10 12.69
C GLN A 99 6.89 -11.54 11.28
N ALA A 100 6.04 -11.28 10.29
CA ALA A 100 6.31 -11.53 8.88
C ALA A 100 7.53 -10.74 8.38
N ALA A 101 7.62 -9.44 8.71
CA ALA A 101 8.75 -8.57 8.37
C ALA A 101 10.09 -9.11 8.90
N LYS A 102 10.12 -9.50 10.19
CA LYS A 102 11.31 -10.12 10.78
C LYS A 102 11.72 -11.39 10.04
N LYS A 103 10.77 -12.20 9.63
CA LYS A 103 11.02 -13.45 8.92
C LYS A 103 11.53 -13.18 7.50
N ILE A 104 10.81 -12.40 6.71
CA ILE A 104 11.13 -12.21 5.29
C ILE A 104 12.44 -11.41 5.11
N PHE A 105 12.65 -10.34 5.86
CA PHE A 105 13.88 -9.55 5.74
C PHE A 105 15.10 -10.25 6.31
N SER A 106 14.95 -11.28 7.18
CA SER A 106 16.06 -12.11 7.63
C SER A 106 16.67 -12.98 6.54
N LEU A 107 16.02 -13.15 5.39
CA LEU A 107 16.57 -13.85 4.22
C LEU A 107 17.73 -13.05 3.60
N LEU A 108 17.70 -11.74 3.70
CA LEU A 108 18.75 -10.85 3.21
C LEU A 108 20.04 -10.93 4.04
N PRO A 109 21.18 -10.46 3.50
CA PRO A 109 22.33 -10.12 4.32
C PRO A 109 21.92 -9.17 5.47
N TYR A 110 22.53 -9.35 6.64
CA TYR A 110 22.12 -8.67 7.88
C TYR A 110 21.94 -7.15 7.74
N ASP A 111 22.88 -6.50 7.06
CA ASP A 111 22.86 -5.05 6.81
C ASP A 111 21.65 -4.63 5.96
N GLN A 112 21.37 -5.35 4.88
CA GLN A 112 20.20 -5.10 4.01
C GLN A 112 18.89 -5.48 4.69
N GLY A 113 18.85 -6.60 5.39
CA GLY A 113 17.66 -7.05 6.12
C GLY A 113 17.26 -6.06 7.21
N LYS A 114 18.25 -5.49 7.93
CA LYS A 114 18.00 -4.43 8.91
C LYS A 114 17.48 -3.15 8.22
N GLU A 115 18.12 -2.70 7.14
CA GLU A 115 17.67 -1.52 6.38
C GLU A 115 16.23 -1.68 5.93
N TYR A 116 15.85 -2.83 5.35
CA TYR A 116 14.51 -3.05 4.84
C TYR A 116 13.46 -3.15 5.96
N TYR A 117 13.82 -3.77 7.09
CA TYR A 117 12.95 -3.78 8.26
C TYR A 117 12.71 -2.37 8.80
N ASP A 118 13.77 -1.53 8.90
CA ASP A 118 13.66 -0.15 9.38
C ASP A 118 12.78 0.70 8.44
N ILE A 119 12.93 0.54 7.12
CA ILE A 119 12.10 1.22 6.10
C ILE A 119 10.63 0.77 6.18
N TRP A 120 10.38 -0.54 6.31
CA TRP A 120 9.03 -1.07 6.50
C TRP A 120 8.38 -0.51 7.77
N HIS A 121 9.13 -0.49 8.86
CA HIS A 121 8.63 0.01 10.14
C HIS A 121 8.37 1.53 10.11
N GLU A 122 9.14 2.29 9.36
CA GLU A 122 8.90 3.71 9.13
C GLU A 122 7.61 3.93 8.34
N PHE A 123 7.37 3.12 7.29
CA PHE A 123 6.13 3.16 6.51
C PHE A 123 4.91 2.91 7.41
N GLU A 124 4.94 1.86 8.24
CA GLU A 124 3.83 1.51 9.14
C GLU A 124 3.53 2.57 10.20
N LYS A 125 4.49 3.39 10.58
CA LYS A 125 4.29 4.50 11.54
C LYS A 125 3.58 5.71 10.95
N GLU A 126 3.69 5.96 9.66
CA GLU A 126 3.10 7.13 8.99
C GLU A 126 3.45 8.47 9.68
N GLU A 127 4.70 8.63 10.16
CA GLU A 127 5.14 9.80 10.92
C GLU A 127 6.07 10.72 10.14
N THR A 128 6.94 10.15 9.28
CA THR A 128 7.86 10.95 8.47
C THR A 128 7.18 11.49 7.21
N PRO A 129 7.67 12.60 6.62
CA PRO A 129 7.13 13.11 5.36
C PRO A 129 7.11 12.05 4.25
N ASP A 130 8.18 11.26 4.12
CA ASP A 130 8.31 10.18 3.14
C ASP A 130 7.24 9.09 3.38
N ALA A 131 7.06 8.64 4.63
CA ALA A 131 6.08 7.63 4.99
C ALA A 131 4.64 8.13 4.79
N ILE A 132 4.33 9.38 5.17
CA ILE A 132 3.01 10.00 4.96
C ILE A 132 2.69 10.08 3.46
N PHE A 133 3.66 10.50 2.64
CA PHE A 133 3.48 10.57 1.19
C PHE A 133 3.27 9.17 0.60
N ALA A 134 4.13 8.21 0.93
CA ALA A 134 4.04 6.83 0.47
C ALA A 134 2.69 6.19 0.85
N ALA A 135 2.28 6.31 2.11
CA ALA A 135 1.01 5.77 2.60
C ALA A 135 -0.21 6.48 1.98
N SER A 136 -0.11 7.80 1.72
CA SER A 136 -1.20 8.53 1.05
C SER A 136 -1.41 8.04 -0.37
N VAL A 137 -0.32 7.78 -1.10
CA VAL A 137 -0.38 7.24 -2.47
C VAL A 137 -0.86 5.79 -2.47
N ASP A 138 -0.39 4.97 -1.53
CA ASP A 138 -0.84 3.59 -1.37
C ASP A 138 -2.35 3.52 -1.15
N LYS A 139 -2.86 4.30 -0.21
CA LYS A 139 -4.27 4.27 0.19
C LYS A 139 -5.22 4.91 -0.81
N ILE A 140 -4.77 5.85 -1.65
CA ILE A 140 -5.62 6.42 -2.69
C ILE A 140 -5.86 5.45 -3.86
N MET A 141 -4.95 4.49 -4.10
CA MET A 141 -5.04 3.56 -5.21
C MET A 141 -6.29 2.69 -5.18
N PRO A 142 -6.64 2.02 -4.07
CA PRO A 142 -7.90 1.27 -3.97
C PRO A 142 -9.14 2.13 -4.23
N VAL A 143 -9.12 3.39 -3.77
CA VAL A 143 -10.24 4.32 -3.99
C VAL A 143 -10.36 4.64 -5.47
N LEU A 144 -9.24 4.95 -6.13
CA LEU A 144 -9.19 5.23 -7.56
C LEU A 144 -9.77 4.06 -8.37
N LEU A 145 -9.27 2.84 -8.12
CA LEU A 145 -9.72 1.64 -8.83
C LEU A 145 -11.22 1.39 -8.63
N ASN A 146 -11.72 1.47 -7.40
CA ASN A 146 -13.15 1.27 -7.13
C ASN A 146 -14.02 2.32 -7.81
N THR A 147 -13.63 3.60 -7.77
CA THR A 147 -14.40 4.71 -8.36
C THR A 147 -14.49 4.60 -9.89
N TYR A 148 -13.40 4.16 -10.55
CA TYR A 148 -13.34 4.06 -12.01
C TYR A 148 -13.69 2.66 -12.57
N SER A 149 -13.94 1.68 -11.69
CA SER A 149 -14.57 0.42 -12.03
C SER A 149 -16.07 0.44 -11.69
N LYS A 150 -16.67 -0.71 -11.41
CA LYS A 150 -18.04 -0.80 -10.91
C LYS A 150 -18.18 -0.61 -9.40
N GLY A 151 -17.05 -0.48 -8.67
CA GLY A 151 -17.04 -0.41 -7.23
C GLY A 151 -17.40 -1.75 -6.56
N THR A 152 -17.16 -2.86 -7.25
CA THR A 152 -17.62 -4.20 -6.85
C THR A 152 -17.14 -4.56 -5.45
N SER A 153 -15.88 -4.29 -5.10
CA SER A 153 -15.36 -4.63 -3.77
C SER A 153 -16.01 -3.81 -2.63
N TRP A 154 -16.40 -2.58 -2.91
CA TRP A 154 -17.13 -1.74 -1.95
C TRP A 154 -18.57 -2.21 -1.77
N GLN A 155 -19.24 -2.58 -2.86
CA GLN A 155 -20.61 -3.11 -2.82
C GLN A 155 -20.67 -4.47 -2.12
N GLU A 156 -19.73 -5.38 -2.42
CA GLU A 156 -19.59 -6.68 -1.73
C GLU A 156 -19.41 -6.52 -0.21
N SER A 157 -18.72 -5.47 0.21
CA SER A 157 -18.37 -5.20 1.61
C SER A 157 -19.27 -4.14 2.26
N GLN A 158 -20.24 -3.59 1.54
CA GLN A 158 -21.18 -2.55 2.02
C GLN A 158 -20.46 -1.32 2.62
N ILE A 159 -19.43 -0.82 1.92
CA ILE A 159 -18.61 0.28 2.41
C ILE A 159 -19.36 1.61 2.28
N THR A 160 -19.33 2.41 3.37
CA THR A 160 -19.85 3.77 3.40
C THR A 160 -18.80 4.81 3.12
N ALA A 161 -19.21 5.99 2.64
CA ALA A 161 -18.29 7.13 2.48
C ALA A 161 -17.62 7.54 3.80
N GLU A 162 -18.32 7.43 4.93
CA GLU A 162 -17.75 7.73 6.25
C GLU A 162 -16.62 6.75 6.61
N GLN A 163 -16.79 5.47 6.30
CA GLN A 163 -15.72 4.48 6.50
C GLN A 163 -14.50 4.80 5.64
N VAL A 164 -14.68 5.22 4.38
CA VAL A 164 -13.56 5.65 3.53
C VAL A 164 -12.77 6.77 4.20
N HIS A 165 -13.43 7.86 4.58
CA HIS A 165 -12.75 8.98 5.26
C HIS A 165 -12.10 8.58 6.59
N THR A 166 -12.79 7.76 7.39
CA THR A 166 -12.27 7.36 8.71
C THR A 166 -11.04 6.46 8.59
N THR A 167 -11.01 5.58 7.59
CA THR A 167 -9.90 4.64 7.37
C THR A 167 -8.69 5.32 6.73
N LEU A 168 -8.90 6.33 5.89
CA LEU A 168 -7.84 6.97 5.09
C LEU A 168 -7.29 8.26 5.71
N LYS A 169 -7.31 8.40 7.04
CA LYS A 169 -6.88 9.62 7.76
C LYS A 169 -5.44 10.05 7.48
N VAL A 170 -4.54 9.15 7.06
CA VAL A 170 -3.18 9.54 6.69
C VAL A 170 -3.16 10.52 5.53
N ILE A 171 -4.14 10.43 4.61
CA ILE A 171 -4.27 11.36 3.48
C ILE A 171 -4.50 12.80 3.95
N ASP A 172 -5.10 13.01 5.13
CA ASP A 172 -5.25 14.34 5.72
C ASP A 172 -3.93 15.02 6.06
N LYS A 173 -2.88 14.22 6.30
CA LYS A 173 -1.51 14.69 6.57
C LYS A 173 -0.65 14.77 5.30
N GLY A 174 -1.11 14.12 4.22
CA GLY A 174 -0.42 14.04 2.94
C GLY A 174 -0.61 15.29 2.06
N PRO A 175 -0.18 15.20 0.79
CA PRO A 175 -0.31 16.33 -0.14
C PRO A 175 -1.76 16.76 -0.29
N ARG A 176 -1.99 18.08 -0.25
CA ARG A 176 -3.34 18.67 -0.40
C ARG A 176 -4.05 18.20 -1.66
N LYS A 177 -3.33 18.02 -2.76
CA LYS A 177 -3.91 17.52 -4.02
C LYS A 177 -4.38 16.08 -3.95
N VAL A 178 -3.71 15.23 -3.17
CA VAL A 178 -4.16 13.84 -2.94
C VAL A 178 -5.42 13.83 -2.08
N LYS A 179 -5.52 14.72 -1.10
CA LYS A 179 -6.74 14.91 -0.31
C LYS A 179 -7.90 15.42 -1.17
N GLU A 180 -7.68 16.45 -1.98
CA GLU A 180 -8.70 16.96 -2.92
C GLU A 180 -9.17 15.85 -3.87
N LEU A 181 -8.25 15.01 -4.36
CA LEU A 181 -8.58 13.85 -5.19
C LEU A 181 -9.44 12.83 -4.43
N LEU A 182 -9.14 12.54 -3.17
CA LEU A 182 -9.98 11.63 -2.36
C LEU A 182 -11.42 12.14 -2.28
N GLU A 183 -11.63 13.41 -1.98
CA GLU A 183 -12.96 14.01 -1.89
C GLU A 183 -13.73 13.92 -3.22
N GLU A 184 -13.05 14.20 -4.32
CA GLU A 184 -13.61 14.07 -5.66
C GLU A 184 -14.01 12.63 -5.97
N LEU A 185 -13.12 11.66 -5.72
CA LEU A 185 -13.37 10.24 -5.95
C LEU A 185 -14.55 9.72 -5.11
N VAL A 186 -14.62 10.10 -3.83
CA VAL A 186 -15.75 9.73 -2.96
C VAL A 186 -17.05 10.31 -3.48
N THR A 187 -17.06 11.58 -3.94
CA THR A 187 -18.23 12.21 -4.53
C THR A 187 -18.70 11.46 -5.77
N ILE A 188 -17.79 11.17 -6.71
CA ILE A 188 -18.10 10.40 -7.92
C ILE A 188 -18.66 9.02 -7.57
N ALA A 189 -18.05 8.33 -6.59
CA ALA A 189 -18.48 6.99 -6.19
C ALA A 189 -19.88 7.00 -5.56
N LYS A 190 -20.23 8.03 -4.78
CA LYS A 190 -21.59 8.23 -4.24
C LYS A 190 -22.60 8.48 -5.36
N ASP A 191 -22.28 9.36 -6.31
CA ASP A 191 -23.16 9.66 -7.44
C ASP A 191 -23.43 8.43 -8.32
N LYS A 192 -22.45 7.52 -8.41
CA LYS A 192 -22.59 6.23 -9.09
C LYS A 192 -23.30 5.14 -8.26
N GLY A 193 -23.60 5.38 -6.99
CA GLY A 193 -24.17 4.38 -6.08
C GLY A 193 -23.21 3.22 -5.74
N GLN A 194 -21.90 3.47 -5.75
CA GLN A 194 -20.85 2.50 -5.43
C GLN A 194 -20.56 2.43 -3.93
N LEU A 195 -20.85 3.50 -3.21
CA LEU A 195 -20.80 3.60 -1.75
C LEU A 195 -22.22 3.67 -1.17
N ILE A 196 -22.39 3.13 0.05
CA ILE A 196 -23.67 3.17 0.78
C ILE A 196 -23.75 4.45 1.62
#